data_1ba885f3df267cb3472493e027844520
#
_entry.id   1ba885f3df267cb3472493e027844520
#
_cell.length_a   1.000
_cell.length_b   1.000
_cell.length_c   1.000
_cell.angle_alpha   90.00
_cell.angle_beta   90.00
_cell.angle_gamma   90.00
#
_symmetry.space_group_name_H-M   'P 1'
#
loop_
_entity.id
_entity.type
_entity.pdbx_description
1 polymer ?
#
loop_
_entity_poly.entity_id
_entity_poly.type
_entity_poly.pdbx_seq_one_letter_code
_entity_poly.pdbx_strand_id
1 'polypeptide(L)'
;MVIKMPNIHSNISFALVNIPVLLNPIIKNNDTSFNQLHKKCLGRVKYIKYCPKCKKDLKESDIVKGYQFEKDNYLVFSKTELDNLKPDWDKEIEVISFIKEGSVPPWYFEKSYFLNTEGKSKAYNLFYEALKKTKRVALVKTVIGPKFYYGILKLVEN
;
A
#
# COMPACT_ATOMS: atom_id res chain seq x y z
N MET A 1 19.27 -14.99 10.12
CA MET A 1 18.22 -14.13 10.72
C MET A 1 17.12 -13.97 9.70
N VAL A 2 16.01 -14.72 9.82
CA VAL A 2 14.88 -14.63 8.88
C VAL A 2 14.04 -13.44 9.31
N ILE A 3 14.12 -12.33 8.56
CA ILE A 3 13.25 -11.18 8.79
C ILE A 3 11.88 -11.55 8.21
N LYS A 4 10.93 -11.86 9.12
CA LYS A 4 9.54 -12.13 8.78
C LYS A 4 8.94 -10.84 8.18
N MET A 5 8.63 -10.85 6.90
CA MET A 5 7.91 -9.73 6.26
C MET A 5 6.49 -9.67 6.81
N PRO A 6 5.91 -8.50 7.01
CA PRO A 6 4.50 -8.40 7.34
C PRO A 6 3.69 -8.90 6.13
N ASN A 7 3.00 -10.02 6.31
CA ASN A 7 2.02 -10.49 5.36
C ASN A 7 0.82 -9.55 5.40
N ILE A 8 0.37 -9.08 4.25
CA ILE A 8 -0.85 -8.31 4.14
C ILE A 8 -1.96 -9.30 3.80
N HIS A 9 -2.87 -9.52 4.74
CA HIS A 9 -4.08 -10.31 4.50
C HIS A 9 -5.02 -9.53 3.59
N SER A 10 -5.54 -10.18 2.56
CA SER A 10 -6.45 -9.61 1.58
C SER A 10 -7.34 -10.71 1.00
N ASN A 11 -8.31 -10.33 0.20
CA ASN A 11 -9.18 -11.25 -0.51
C ASN A 11 -9.22 -10.89 -1.98
N ILE A 12 -9.12 -11.86 -2.88
CA ILE A 12 -9.46 -11.64 -4.28
C ILE A 12 -10.97 -11.79 -4.40
N SER A 13 -11.65 -10.73 -4.80
CA SER A 13 -13.09 -10.73 -5.07
C SER A 13 -13.37 -10.71 -6.57
N PHE A 14 -14.20 -11.63 -7.02
CA PHE A 14 -14.65 -11.74 -8.39
C PHE A 14 -16.08 -12.27 -8.45
N ALA A 15 -17.01 -11.44 -8.84
CA ALA A 15 -18.44 -11.72 -8.77
C ALA A 15 -18.87 -12.23 -7.38
N LEU A 16 -19.27 -13.49 -7.27
CA LEU A 16 -19.68 -14.11 -5.99
C LEU A 16 -18.55 -14.92 -5.33
N VAL A 17 -17.36 -14.91 -5.92
CA VAL A 17 -16.20 -15.66 -5.41
C VAL A 17 -15.32 -14.75 -4.58
N ASN A 18 -14.99 -15.19 -3.37
CA ASN A 18 -14.04 -14.53 -2.49
C ASN A 18 -12.93 -15.53 -2.11
N ILE A 19 -11.68 -15.15 -2.39
CA ILE A 19 -10.50 -16.01 -2.23
C ILE A 19 -9.54 -15.34 -1.25
N PRO A 20 -9.39 -15.85 -0.01
CA PRO A 20 -8.43 -15.30 0.93
C PRO A 20 -7.00 -15.54 0.45
N VAL A 21 -6.20 -14.47 0.48
CA VAL A 21 -4.81 -14.46 0.02
C VAL A 21 -3.90 -13.64 0.93
N LEU A 22 -2.61 -13.95 0.85
CA LEU A 22 -1.53 -13.21 1.47
C LEU A 22 -0.70 -12.52 0.42
N LEU A 23 -0.51 -11.21 0.55
CA LEU A 23 0.41 -10.45 -0.28
C LEU A 23 1.75 -10.34 0.43
N ASN A 24 2.80 -10.76 -0.26
CA ASN A 24 4.18 -10.65 0.19
C ASN A 24 4.94 -9.74 -0.78
N PRO A 25 5.49 -8.60 -0.35
CA PRO A 25 6.27 -7.74 -1.24
C PRO A 25 7.51 -8.50 -1.75
N ILE A 26 7.76 -8.41 -3.06
CA ILE A 26 8.90 -9.08 -3.71
C ILE A 26 10.19 -8.32 -3.41
N ILE A 27 10.13 -6.99 -3.42
CA ILE A 27 11.29 -6.12 -3.23
C ILE A 27 11.32 -5.67 -1.78
N LYS A 28 12.46 -5.89 -1.13
CA LYS A 28 12.77 -5.33 0.19
C LYS A 28 13.60 -4.07 0.00
N ASN A 29 13.18 -2.98 0.62
CA ASN A 29 14.10 -1.87 0.81
C ASN A 29 15.06 -2.25 1.94
N ASN A 30 16.30 -2.54 1.59
CA ASN A 30 17.38 -2.80 2.54
C ASN A 30 18.16 -1.51 2.84
N ASP A 31 17.46 -0.38 2.90
CA ASP A 31 18.09 0.90 3.21
C ASP A 31 18.67 0.86 4.61
N THR A 32 19.98 1.11 4.71
CA THR A 32 20.64 1.23 6.00
C THR A 32 20.21 2.53 6.65
N SER A 33 19.46 2.43 7.75
CA SER A 33 19.02 3.61 8.49
C SER A 33 20.09 4.03 9.50
N PHE A 34 20.55 5.28 9.42
CA PHE A 34 21.46 5.87 10.38
C PHE A 34 20.71 6.76 11.37
N ASN A 35 21.03 6.62 12.67
CA ASN A 35 20.53 7.54 13.67
C ASN A 35 21.35 8.82 13.68
N GLN A 36 20.70 9.96 13.78
CA GLN A 36 21.42 11.22 13.98
C GLN A 36 21.83 11.35 15.45
N LEU A 37 23.13 11.56 15.67
CA LEU A 37 23.73 11.67 16.98
C LEU A 37 24.41 13.03 17.13
N HIS A 38 24.40 13.58 18.35
CA HIS A 38 25.15 14.78 18.68
C HIS A 38 26.65 14.45 18.72
N LYS A 39 27.47 15.19 17.94
CA LYS A 39 28.88 14.91 17.73
C LYS A 39 29.72 14.78 19.02
N LYS A 40 29.39 15.56 20.05
CA LYS A 40 30.22 15.58 21.29
C LYS A 40 29.84 14.45 22.25
N CYS A 41 28.56 14.19 22.47
CA CYS A 41 28.10 13.24 23.51
C CYS A 41 27.53 11.94 22.92
N LEU A 42 27.44 11.82 21.60
CA LEU A 42 26.84 10.68 20.87
C LEU A 42 25.39 10.40 21.27
N GLY A 43 24.74 11.35 21.95
CA GLY A 43 23.33 11.29 22.30
C GLY A 43 22.43 11.37 21.06
N ARG A 44 21.32 10.62 21.08
CA ARG A 44 20.37 10.61 19.97
C ARG A 44 19.65 11.95 19.85
N VAL A 45 19.64 12.53 18.66
CA VAL A 45 18.90 13.79 18.35
C VAL A 45 17.41 13.52 18.37
N LYS A 46 16.66 14.42 19.04
CA LYS A 46 15.20 14.45 19.02
C LYS A 46 14.72 15.69 18.26
N TYR A 47 13.62 15.57 17.55
CA TYR A 47 13.01 16.68 16.83
C TYR A 47 11.83 17.23 17.65
N ILE A 48 11.78 18.54 17.79
CA ILE A 48 10.68 19.25 18.43
C ILE A 48 9.97 20.03 17.33
N LYS A 49 8.64 19.92 17.27
CA LYS A 49 7.81 20.70 16.35
C LYS A 49 7.64 22.09 16.95
N TYR A 50 8.05 23.11 16.23
CA TYR A 50 8.08 24.49 16.71
C TYR A 50 7.32 25.40 15.74
N CYS A 51 6.45 26.28 16.27
CA CYS A 51 5.77 27.30 15.48
C CYS A 51 6.55 28.63 15.53
N PRO A 52 7.15 29.09 14.44
CA PRO A 52 7.94 30.32 14.45
C PRO A 52 7.08 31.57 14.66
N LYS A 53 5.80 31.56 14.25
CA LYS A 53 4.87 32.68 14.43
C LYS A 53 4.44 32.84 15.88
N CYS A 54 4.14 31.74 16.57
CA CYS A 54 3.71 31.73 17.97
C CYS A 54 4.88 31.61 18.95
N LYS A 55 6.09 31.30 18.47
CA LYS A 55 7.31 31.07 19.26
C LYS A 55 7.10 30.02 20.37
N LYS A 56 6.41 28.92 20.02
CA LYS A 56 6.08 27.84 20.98
C LYS A 56 6.33 26.47 20.38
N ASP A 57 6.71 25.53 21.27
CA ASP A 57 6.73 24.12 20.94
C ASP A 57 5.30 23.60 20.80
N LEU A 58 5.06 22.75 19.80
CA LEU A 58 3.75 22.21 19.48
C LEU A 58 3.65 20.75 19.88
N LYS A 59 2.52 20.40 20.48
CA LYS A 59 2.10 18.99 20.64
C LYS A 59 1.44 18.50 19.35
N GLU A 60 1.34 17.19 19.20
CA GLU A 60 0.67 16.58 18.02
C GLU A 60 -0.80 17.04 17.88
N SER A 61 -1.48 17.29 19.01
CA SER A 61 -2.85 17.82 19.08
C SER A 61 -3.01 19.22 18.51
N ASP A 62 -1.94 20.00 18.49
CA ASP A 62 -1.96 21.41 18.08
C ASP A 62 -1.71 21.57 16.56
N ILE A 63 -1.52 20.44 15.87
CA ILE A 63 -1.15 20.40 14.46
C ILE A 63 -2.32 19.91 13.62
N VAL A 64 -2.71 20.72 12.66
CA VAL A 64 -3.70 20.40 11.64
C VAL A 64 -3.03 20.25 10.28
N LYS A 65 -3.68 19.61 9.32
CA LYS A 65 -3.19 19.54 7.95
C LYS A 65 -3.86 20.60 7.10
N GLY A 66 -3.06 21.37 6.36
CA GLY A 66 -3.55 22.38 5.43
C GLY A 66 -3.19 22.03 4.00
N TYR A 67 -4.16 22.11 3.09
CA TYR A 67 -3.95 22.08 1.65
C TYR A 67 -3.83 23.51 1.15
N GLN A 68 -2.69 23.85 0.59
CA GLN A 68 -2.48 25.19 0.03
C GLN A 68 -3.06 25.23 -1.38
N PHE A 69 -4.09 26.07 -1.58
CA PHE A 69 -4.72 26.26 -2.89
C PHE A 69 -4.31 27.57 -3.56
N GLU A 70 -3.84 28.55 -2.77
CA GLU A 70 -3.22 29.79 -3.23
C GLU A 70 -2.09 30.17 -2.28
N LYS A 71 -1.25 31.13 -2.70
CA LYS A 71 -0.15 31.63 -1.87
C LYS A 71 -0.71 32.11 -0.52
N ASP A 72 -0.22 31.52 0.58
CA ASP A 72 -0.58 31.79 1.98
C ASP A 72 -2.04 31.49 2.36
N ASN A 73 -2.85 30.92 1.45
CA ASN A 73 -4.21 30.48 1.71
C ASN A 73 -4.29 28.96 1.81
N TYR A 74 -4.80 28.48 2.96
CA TYR A 74 -4.85 27.06 3.28
C TYR A 74 -6.28 26.63 3.61
N LEU A 75 -6.71 25.53 2.99
CA LEU A 75 -7.89 24.80 3.44
C LEU A 75 -7.45 23.84 4.55
N VAL A 76 -7.99 24.02 5.75
CA VAL A 76 -7.58 23.27 6.93
C VAL A 76 -8.46 22.04 7.09
N PHE A 77 -7.82 20.88 7.33
CA PHE A 77 -8.51 19.62 7.58
C PHE A 77 -8.17 19.09 8.96
N SER A 78 -9.18 18.70 9.70
CA SER A 78 -9.02 17.90 10.90
C SER A 78 -8.56 16.47 10.57
N LYS A 79 -8.03 15.76 11.56
CA LYS A 79 -7.64 14.36 11.38
C LYS A 79 -8.86 13.49 11.04
N THR A 80 -10.01 13.76 11.67
CA THR A 80 -11.26 13.03 11.44
C THR A 80 -11.78 13.22 10.03
N GLU A 81 -11.77 14.44 9.49
CA GLU A 81 -12.15 14.70 8.09
C GLU A 81 -11.25 13.97 7.11
N LEU A 82 -9.94 13.95 7.35
CA LEU A 82 -9.00 13.22 6.49
C LEU A 82 -9.16 11.70 6.62
N ASP A 83 -9.50 11.20 7.80
CA ASP A 83 -9.76 9.77 8.00
C ASP A 83 -11.07 9.36 7.29
N ASN A 84 -12.09 10.23 7.27
CA ASN A 84 -13.34 10.00 6.54
C ASN A 84 -13.18 10.07 5.00
N LEU A 85 -12.13 10.74 4.51
CA LEU A 85 -11.80 10.76 3.08
C LEU A 85 -11.03 9.50 2.63
N LYS A 86 -10.58 8.68 3.58
CA LYS A 86 -9.98 7.39 3.23
C LYS A 86 -11.06 6.50 2.63
N PRO A 87 -10.73 5.78 1.56
CA PRO A 87 -11.67 4.84 0.98
C PRO A 87 -12.06 3.80 2.03
N ASP A 88 -13.35 3.65 2.22
CA ASP A 88 -13.98 2.66 3.11
C ASP A 88 -13.99 1.29 2.41
N TRP A 89 -12.80 0.85 2.00
CA TRP A 89 -12.63 -0.41 1.30
C TRP A 89 -11.93 -1.39 2.22
N ASP A 90 -12.61 -2.47 2.46
CA ASP A 90 -11.97 -3.68 2.94
C ASP A 90 -10.78 -3.96 2.04
N LYS A 91 -9.70 -4.50 2.61
CA LYS A 91 -8.43 -4.78 1.91
C LYS A 91 -8.62 -5.85 0.83
N GLU A 92 -9.53 -5.57 -0.12
CA GLU A 92 -9.89 -6.47 -1.20
C GLU A 92 -9.11 -6.17 -2.47
N ILE A 93 -8.90 -7.21 -3.24
CA ILE A 93 -8.37 -7.16 -4.60
C ILE A 93 -9.54 -7.48 -5.52
N GLU A 94 -10.26 -6.44 -5.93
CA GLU A 94 -11.41 -6.57 -6.83
C GLU A 94 -10.95 -6.81 -8.25
N VAL A 95 -11.38 -7.91 -8.87
CA VAL A 95 -11.13 -8.19 -10.28
C VAL A 95 -12.13 -7.41 -11.13
N ILE A 96 -11.62 -6.45 -11.90
CA ILE A 96 -12.43 -5.60 -12.79
C ILE A 96 -12.64 -6.26 -14.14
N SER A 97 -11.57 -6.85 -14.70
CA SER A 97 -11.58 -7.36 -16.07
C SER A 97 -10.42 -8.34 -16.29
N PHE A 98 -10.49 -9.10 -17.39
CA PHE A 98 -9.41 -9.95 -17.86
C PHE A 98 -8.86 -9.43 -19.20
N ILE A 99 -7.59 -9.07 -19.19
CA ILE A 99 -6.91 -8.48 -20.34
C ILE A 99 -5.83 -9.43 -20.89
N LYS A 100 -5.37 -9.18 -22.11
CA LYS A 100 -4.29 -9.94 -22.71
C LYS A 100 -2.97 -9.69 -21.95
N GLU A 101 -2.20 -10.71 -21.70
CA GLU A 101 -0.85 -10.54 -21.13
C GLU A 101 0.02 -9.65 -22.03
N GLY A 102 0.79 -8.75 -21.41
CA GLY A 102 1.60 -7.76 -22.13
C GLY A 102 0.86 -6.50 -22.57
N SER A 103 -0.47 -6.38 -22.32
CA SER A 103 -1.23 -5.16 -22.64
C SER A 103 -0.83 -3.96 -21.80
N VAL A 104 -0.24 -4.18 -20.60
CA VAL A 104 0.25 -3.11 -19.71
C VAL A 104 1.77 -3.10 -19.76
N PRO A 105 2.38 -2.00 -20.22
CA PRO A 105 3.82 -1.86 -20.28
C PRO A 105 4.49 -1.91 -18.90
N PRO A 106 5.70 -2.49 -18.79
CA PRO A 106 6.38 -2.68 -17.49
C PRO A 106 6.65 -1.41 -16.67
N TRP A 107 6.80 -0.28 -17.31
CA TRP A 107 7.08 1.00 -16.63
C TRP A 107 5.90 1.60 -15.86
N TYR A 108 4.70 1.00 -15.97
CA TYR A 108 3.56 1.36 -15.13
C TYR A 108 3.58 0.67 -13.76
N PHE A 109 4.45 -0.33 -13.57
CA PHE A 109 4.49 -1.09 -12.32
C PHE A 109 5.44 -0.44 -11.30
N GLU A 110 4.87 0.02 -10.21
CA GLU A 110 5.60 0.62 -9.08
C GLU A 110 6.08 -0.43 -8.08
N LYS A 111 5.21 -1.41 -7.78
CA LYS A 111 5.44 -2.44 -6.76
C LYS A 111 4.90 -3.78 -7.21
N SER A 112 5.59 -4.83 -6.79
CA SER A 112 5.17 -6.21 -7.07
C SER A 112 5.06 -7.01 -5.79
N TYR A 113 4.06 -7.88 -5.73
CA TYR A 113 3.78 -8.74 -4.59
C TYR A 113 3.60 -10.17 -5.06
N PHE A 114 4.10 -11.13 -4.28
CA PHE A 114 3.68 -12.50 -4.41
C PHE A 114 2.34 -12.70 -3.72
N LEU A 115 1.44 -13.43 -4.38
CA LEU A 115 0.16 -13.86 -3.85
C LEU A 115 0.24 -15.33 -3.47
N ASN A 116 -0.03 -15.60 -2.21
CA ASN A 116 -0.10 -16.95 -1.66
C ASN A 116 -1.45 -17.17 -0.97
N THR A 117 -1.87 -18.42 -0.84
CA THR A 117 -3.06 -18.76 -0.02
C THR A 117 -2.65 -19.26 1.35
N GLU A 118 -3.51 -19.05 2.35
CA GLU A 118 -3.42 -19.74 3.63
C GLU A 118 -4.01 -21.14 3.48
N GLY A 119 -3.15 -22.13 3.16
CA GLY A 119 -3.56 -23.50 2.99
C GLY A 119 -4.11 -23.86 1.60
N LYS A 120 -4.84 -24.98 1.49
CA LYS A 120 -5.38 -25.47 0.22
C LYS A 120 -6.72 -24.80 -0.09
N SER A 121 -6.74 -23.91 -1.10
CA SER A 121 -7.97 -23.27 -1.59
C SER A 121 -8.34 -23.80 -2.97
N LYS A 122 -9.49 -24.48 -3.08
CA LYS A 122 -10.02 -24.94 -4.37
C LYS A 122 -10.35 -23.76 -5.30
N ALA A 123 -10.87 -22.68 -4.76
CA ALA A 123 -11.21 -21.48 -5.52
C ALA A 123 -9.96 -20.80 -6.11
N TYR A 124 -8.88 -20.73 -5.32
CA TYR A 124 -7.60 -20.20 -5.82
C TYR A 124 -7.04 -21.08 -6.96
N ASN A 125 -7.05 -22.41 -6.79
CA ASN A 125 -6.56 -23.31 -7.82
C ASN A 125 -7.39 -23.19 -9.10
N LEU A 126 -8.71 -23.07 -8.99
CA LEU A 126 -9.57 -22.86 -10.15
C LEU A 126 -9.26 -21.52 -10.86
N PHE A 127 -9.09 -20.45 -10.08
CA PHE A 127 -8.72 -19.14 -10.63
C PHE A 127 -7.35 -19.17 -11.32
N TYR A 128 -6.37 -19.83 -10.70
CA TYR A 128 -5.04 -20.05 -11.28
C TYR A 128 -5.11 -20.79 -12.62
N GLU A 129 -5.82 -21.93 -12.67
CA GLU A 129 -5.97 -22.73 -13.88
C GLU A 129 -6.75 -21.97 -14.98
N ALA A 130 -7.72 -21.16 -14.61
CA ALA A 130 -8.46 -20.33 -15.56
C ALA A 130 -7.55 -19.28 -16.22
N LEU A 131 -6.71 -18.57 -15.45
CA LEU A 131 -5.72 -17.64 -15.99
C LEU A 131 -4.71 -18.35 -16.90
N LYS A 132 -4.24 -19.53 -16.47
CA LYS A 132 -3.29 -20.34 -17.24
C LYS A 132 -3.84 -20.78 -18.60
N LYS A 133 -5.06 -21.32 -18.62
CA LYS A 133 -5.74 -21.79 -19.84
C LYS A 133 -6.05 -20.66 -20.82
N THR A 134 -6.47 -19.52 -20.28
CA THR A 134 -6.88 -18.38 -21.12
C THR A 134 -5.71 -17.51 -21.57
N LYS A 135 -4.53 -17.67 -20.98
CA LYS A 135 -3.35 -16.81 -21.21
C LYS A 135 -3.68 -15.32 -21.02
N ARG A 136 -4.50 -15.04 -20.01
CA ARG A 136 -4.91 -13.69 -19.65
C ARG A 136 -4.41 -13.34 -18.25
N VAL A 137 -4.36 -12.04 -17.97
CA VAL A 137 -4.09 -11.49 -16.67
C VAL A 137 -5.34 -10.78 -16.16
N ALA A 138 -5.56 -10.79 -14.85
CA ALA A 138 -6.68 -10.07 -14.28
C ALA A 138 -6.27 -8.64 -13.95
N LEU A 139 -7.00 -7.66 -14.49
CA LEU A 139 -6.92 -6.26 -14.08
C LEU A 139 -7.70 -6.12 -12.78
N VAL A 140 -7.06 -5.55 -11.78
CA VAL A 140 -7.64 -5.45 -10.44
C VAL A 140 -7.56 -4.03 -9.90
N LYS A 141 -8.46 -3.73 -8.96
CA LYS A 141 -8.43 -2.55 -8.13
C LYS A 141 -8.26 -2.98 -6.68
N THR A 142 -7.42 -2.31 -5.92
CA THR A 142 -7.16 -2.64 -4.52
C THR A 142 -6.79 -1.40 -3.72
N VAL A 143 -6.89 -1.51 -2.39
CA VAL A 143 -6.42 -0.48 -1.46
C VAL A 143 -5.24 -1.03 -0.67
N ILE A 144 -4.09 -0.34 -0.76
CA ILE A 144 -2.91 -0.66 0.04
C ILE A 144 -2.56 0.57 0.87
N GLY A 145 -2.69 0.47 2.19
CA GLY A 145 -2.61 1.62 3.07
C GLY A 145 -3.74 2.63 2.80
N PRO A 146 -3.46 3.93 2.63
CA PRO A 146 -4.49 4.94 2.41
C PRO A 146 -4.83 5.22 0.93
N LYS A 147 -4.32 4.45 -0.02
CA LYS A 147 -4.40 4.76 -1.45
C LYS A 147 -5.00 3.63 -2.26
N PHE A 148 -5.75 4.00 -3.30
CA PHE A 148 -6.19 3.11 -4.36
C PHE A 148 -5.05 2.81 -5.33
N TYR A 149 -4.99 1.56 -5.78
CA TYR A 149 -4.09 1.11 -6.82
C TYR A 149 -4.85 0.26 -7.84
N TYR A 150 -4.47 0.44 -9.09
CA TYR A 150 -4.78 -0.52 -10.14
C TYR A 150 -3.59 -1.45 -10.28
N GLY A 151 -3.85 -2.73 -10.44
CA GLY A 151 -2.81 -3.75 -10.56
C GLY A 151 -3.19 -4.82 -11.57
N ILE A 152 -2.28 -5.72 -11.81
CA ILE A 152 -2.54 -6.93 -12.57
C ILE A 152 -2.14 -8.17 -11.76
N LEU A 153 -3.01 -9.17 -11.76
CA LEU A 153 -2.67 -10.51 -11.30
C LEU A 153 -2.21 -11.32 -12.51
N LYS A 154 -0.94 -11.72 -12.47
CA LYS A 154 -0.38 -12.57 -13.51
C LYS A 154 0.26 -13.80 -12.92
N LEU A 155 0.29 -14.89 -13.69
CA LEU A 155 1.02 -16.06 -13.32
C LEU A 155 2.52 -15.83 -13.52
N VAL A 156 3.31 -16.37 -12.60
CA VAL A 156 4.76 -16.45 -12.76
C VAL A 156 5.06 -17.94 -12.99
N GLU A 157 5.59 -18.27 -14.15
CA GLU A 157 6.11 -19.60 -14.40
C GLU A 157 7.47 -19.72 -13.71
N ASN A 158 7.62 -20.78 -12.89
CA ASN A 158 8.91 -21.16 -12.29
C ASN A 158 9.74 -21.94 -13.30
#